data_17783bb7ba72d25792090a2dc7db6d08
#
_entry.id   17783bb7ba72d25792090a2dc7db6d08
#
_cell.length_a   1.000
_cell.length_b   1.000
_cell.length_c   1.000
_cell.angle_alpha   90.00
_cell.angle_beta   90.00
_cell.angle_gamma   90.00
#
_symmetry.space_group_name_H-M   'P 1'
#
loop_
_entity.id
_entity.type
_entity.pdbx_description
1 polymer ?
#
loop_
_entity_poly.entity_id
_entity_poly.type
_entity_poly.pdbx_seq_one_letter_code
_entity_poly.pdbx_strand_id
1 'polypeptide(L)'
;MTTLDMRDGRAEAGTTEAVQTQAFDVVVIGGGPAGMAAALAAHKAGTRVAIVEREQHLGGILRQCIHPGFGLSHFKQELTGPEYAQRFIDQVRETNIALYLGSMVLGIDSDEGASASGVDEAAGDAAVHTVTLMSRAGMLQLTGRAVVLAMGCRERTRSEIKIPGSRPAGVFTAGLAQRYINIENLKPGSRAVILGSGDIGLIMARRCTLEGISVEGVYELMPYANGLRRNVKNCLDD
;
A
#
# COMPACT_ATOMS: atom_id res chain seq x y z
N MET A 1 9.34 51.70 -17.82
CA MET A 1 10.21 50.81 -18.61
C MET A 1 11.47 50.63 -17.80
N THR A 2 11.45 49.66 -16.88
CA THR A 2 12.51 49.39 -15.90
C THR A 2 13.07 48.05 -16.21
N THR A 3 14.30 48.02 -16.67
CA THR A 3 15.10 46.82 -16.99
C THR A 3 15.41 46.04 -15.72
N LEU A 4 14.97 44.79 -15.65
CA LEU A 4 15.42 43.83 -14.64
C LEU A 4 16.86 43.40 -14.93
N ASP A 5 17.74 43.75 -14.02
CA ASP A 5 19.15 43.33 -14.02
C ASP A 5 19.25 41.89 -13.47
N MET A 6 19.47 40.96 -14.35
CA MET A 6 19.71 39.54 -14.01
C MET A 6 21.20 39.35 -13.72
N ARG A 7 21.62 39.62 -12.50
CA ARG A 7 22.98 39.26 -12.01
C ARG A 7 22.93 38.02 -11.13
N ASP A 8 23.61 37.02 -11.66
CA ASP A 8 24.29 35.92 -10.94
C ASP A 8 23.74 35.45 -9.58
N GLY A 9 22.68 34.69 -9.62
CA GLY A 9 22.35 33.77 -8.55
C GLY A 9 23.18 32.47 -8.68
N ARG A 10 24.45 32.48 -8.32
CA ARG A 10 25.13 31.24 -7.94
C ARG A 10 24.43 30.74 -6.69
N ALA A 11 23.59 29.71 -6.85
CA ALA A 11 23.18 28.89 -5.72
C ALA A 11 24.47 28.32 -5.13
N GLU A 12 24.79 28.74 -3.91
CA GLU A 12 25.81 28.06 -3.09
C GLU A 12 25.39 26.58 -3.05
N ALA A 13 26.30 25.72 -3.46
CA ALA A 13 26.14 24.28 -3.34
C ALA A 13 25.94 24.00 -1.85
N GLY A 14 24.68 23.81 -1.46
CA GLY A 14 24.33 23.40 -0.11
C GLY A 14 25.15 22.17 0.22
N THR A 15 25.77 22.19 1.39
CA THR A 15 26.47 21.04 1.96
C THR A 15 25.55 19.85 1.81
N THR A 16 25.96 18.88 1.00
CA THR A 16 25.26 17.61 0.83
C THR A 16 25.34 16.93 2.20
N GLU A 17 24.30 17.08 3.04
CA GLU A 17 24.19 16.27 4.26
C GLU A 17 24.30 14.81 3.83
N ALA A 18 25.25 14.10 4.41
CA ALA A 18 25.43 12.68 4.13
C ALA A 18 24.11 11.94 4.43
N VAL A 19 23.56 11.26 3.42
CA VAL A 19 22.32 10.49 3.59
C VAL A 19 22.55 9.47 4.70
N GLN A 20 21.73 9.53 5.75
CA GLN A 20 21.81 8.58 6.86
C GLN A 20 21.56 7.15 6.34
N THR A 21 22.45 6.24 6.69
CA THR A 21 22.31 4.81 6.33
C THR A 21 22.09 3.98 7.59
N GLN A 22 21.11 3.08 7.55
CA GLN A 22 20.83 2.14 8.64
C GLN A 22 20.81 0.72 8.10
N ALA A 23 21.46 -0.21 8.83
CA ALA A 23 21.62 -1.60 8.40
C ALA A 23 20.61 -2.53 9.08
N PHE A 24 20.07 -3.45 8.29
CA PHE A 24 19.14 -4.51 8.69
C PHE A 24 19.54 -5.82 8.00
N ASP A 25 19.02 -6.94 8.48
CA ASP A 25 19.14 -8.19 7.75
C ASP A 25 18.06 -8.28 6.66
N VAL A 26 16.85 -7.84 6.98
CA VAL A 26 15.69 -7.88 6.08
C VAL A 26 14.98 -6.53 6.04
N VAL A 27 14.79 -5.99 4.84
CA VAL A 27 13.98 -4.79 4.60
C VAL A 27 12.69 -5.22 3.89
N VAL A 28 11.55 -4.98 4.53
CA VAL A 28 10.22 -5.29 3.97
C VAL A 28 9.59 -4.02 3.43
N ILE A 29 9.25 -4.00 2.15
CA ILE A 29 8.62 -2.86 1.48
C ILE A 29 7.11 -3.11 1.39
N GLY A 30 6.36 -2.36 2.18
CA GLY A 30 4.91 -2.44 2.32
C GLY A 30 4.47 -2.98 3.68
N GLY A 31 3.71 -2.18 4.41
CA GLY A 31 3.16 -2.49 5.74
C GLY A 31 1.76 -3.09 5.71
N GLY A 32 1.36 -3.69 4.59
CA GLY A 32 0.13 -4.46 4.46
C GLY A 32 0.23 -5.84 5.11
N PRO A 33 -0.82 -6.69 5.01
CA PRO A 33 -0.87 -8.00 5.69
C PRO A 33 0.30 -8.91 5.29
N ALA A 34 0.68 -8.93 4.01
CA ALA A 34 1.78 -9.75 3.53
C ALA A 34 3.13 -9.27 4.11
N GLY A 35 3.36 -7.96 4.11
CA GLY A 35 4.60 -7.39 4.65
C GLY A 35 4.72 -7.58 6.16
N MET A 36 3.65 -7.37 6.92
CA MET A 36 3.65 -7.63 8.36
C MET A 36 3.90 -9.10 8.68
N ALA A 37 3.28 -10.03 7.95
CA ALA A 37 3.50 -11.45 8.13
C ALA A 37 4.95 -11.86 7.81
N ALA A 38 5.51 -11.33 6.71
CA ALA A 38 6.91 -11.57 6.34
C ALA A 38 7.89 -11.02 7.40
N ALA A 39 7.64 -9.79 7.86
CA ALA A 39 8.47 -9.15 8.88
C ALA A 39 8.44 -9.92 10.21
N LEU A 40 7.26 -10.36 10.67
CA LEU A 40 7.12 -11.18 11.87
C LEU A 40 7.83 -12.53 11.73
N ALA A 41 7.76 -13.17 10.56
CA ALA A 41 8.45 -14.42 10.30
C ALA A 41 9.98 -14.24 10.33
N ALA A 42 10.50 -13.21 9.68
CA ALA A 42 11.91 -12.87 9.70
C ALA A 42 12.40 -12.52 11.12
N HIS A 43 11.65 -11.70 11.84
CA HIS A 43 11.96 -11.36 13.23
C HIS A 43 12.00 -12.59 14.14
N LYS A 44 11.03 -13.52 13.99
CA LYS A 44 11.01 -14.79 14.73
C LYS A 44 12.23 -15.67 14.43
N ALA A 45 12.83 -15.54 13.26
CA ALA A 45 14.08 -16.20 12.89
C ALA A 45 15.34 -15.53 13.49
N GLY A 46 15.17 -14.48 14.29
CA GLY A 46 16.26 -13.78 14.99
C GLY A 46 16.95 -12.71 14.17
N THR A 47 16.35 -12.26 13.04
CA THR A 47 16.94 -11.23 12.17
C THR A 47 16.50 -9.81 12.58
N ARG A 48 17.33 -8.80 12.27
CA ARG A 48 16.97 -7.38 12.38
C ARG A 48 16.13 -6.98 11.18
N VAL A 49 14.89 -6.54 11.42
CA VAL A 49 13.92 -6.27 10.37
C VAL A 49 13.49 -4.81 10.37
N ALA A 50 13.33 -4.25 9.17
CA ALA A 50 12.65 -2.98 8.95
C ALA A 50 11.42 -3.17 8.07
N ILE A 51 10.32 -2.45 8.36
CA ILE A 51 9.18 -2.28 7.47
C ILE A 51 9.16 -0.85 6.97
N VAL A 52 9.11 -0.67 5.66
CA VAL A 52 8.92 0.62 4.99
C VAL A 52 7.49 0.70 4.47
N GLU A 53 6.74 1.71 4.92
CA GLU A 53 5.34 1.91 4.52
C GLU A 53 5.12 3.37 4.09
N ARG A 54 4.52 3.58 2.93
CA ARG A 54 4.25 4.92 2.39
C ARG A 54 3.14 5.66 3.14
N GLU A 55 2.18 4.93 3.70
CA GLU A 55 1.13 5.51 4.53
C GLU A 55 1.63 5.76 5.96
N GLN A 56 0.90 6.59 6.71
CA GLN A 56 1.22 6.87 8.11
C GLN A 56 0.85 5.71 9.06
N HIS A 57 0.26 4.67 8.53
CA HIS A 57 -0.25 3.55 9.30
C HIS A 57 -0.02 2.22 8.60
N LEU A 58 0.26 1.19 9.35
CA LEU A 58 0.26 -0.20 8.88
C LEU A 58 -1.17 -0.68 8.55
N GLY A 59 -1.27 -1.81 7.85
CA GLY A 59 -2.54 -2.47 7.51
C GLY A 59 -2.88 -2.47 6.01
N GLY A 60 -2.29 -1.56 5.24
CA GLY A 60 -2.48 -1.48 3.79
C GLY A 60 -3.95 -1.39 3.39
N ILE A 61 -4.33 -2.10 2.33
CA ILE A 61 -5.69 -2.10 1.77
C ILE A 61 -6.76 -2.59 2.75
N LEU A 62 -6.39 -3.42 3.73
CA LEU A 62 -7.36 -3.96 4.70
C LEU A 62 -8.03 -2.87 5.53
N ARG A 63 -7.37 -1.73 5.74
CA ARG A 63 -7.95 -0.61 6.50
C ARG A 63 -9.24 -0.08 5.90
N GLN A 64 -9.39 -0.13 4.59
CA GLN A 64 -10.60 0.30 3.90
C GLN A 64 -11.60 -0.82 3.62
N CYS A 65 -11.23 -2.09 3.83
CA CYS A 65 -12.09 -3.26 3.61
C CYS A 65 -12.95 -3.54 4.85
N ILE A 66 -13.91 -2.66 5.16
CA ILE A 66 -14.73 -2.74 6.38
C ILE A 66 -15.84 -3.81 6.32
N HIS A 67 -15.84 -4.66 5.29
CA HIS A 67 -16.73 -5.81 5.15
C HIS A 67 -16.13 -7.07 5.78
N PRO A 68 -16.94 -8.05 6.21
CA PRO A 68 -16.48 -9.35 6.71
C PRO A 68 -15.90 -10.23 5.61
N GLY A 69 -15.26 -11.34 6.02
CA GLY A 69 -14.72 -12.36 5.12
C GLY A 69 -13.22 -12.59 5.25
N PHE A 70 -12.57 -11.93 6.21
CA PHE A 70 -11.16 -12.13 6.54
C PHE A 70 -11.01 -13.04 7.75
N GLY A 71 -9.84 -13.65 7.93
CA GLY A 71 -9.43 -14.34 9.16
C GLY A 71 -9.88 -15.79 9.31
N LEU A 72 -10.84 -16.29 8.54
CA LEU A 72 -11.38 -17.65 8.68
C LEU A 72 -10.32 -18.75 8.62
N SER A 73 -9.37 -18.65 7.68
CA SER A 73 -8.30 -19.63 7.52
C SER A 73 -7.21 -19.50 8.60
N HIS A 74 -6.84 -18.28 8.96
CA HIS A 74 -5.70 -18.00 9.85
C HIS A 74 -6.11 -17.92 11.32
N PHE A 75 -7.14 -17.11 11.64
CA PHE A 75 -7.60 -16.89 13.02
C PHE A 75 -8.81 -17.75 13.41
N LYS A 76 -9.37 -18.55 12.49
CA LYS A 76 -10.61 -19.34 12.71
C LYS A 76 -11.80 -18.49 13.14
N GLN A 77 -11.78 -17.20 12.80
CA GLN A 77 -12.82 -16.23 13.08
C GLN A 77 -13.10 -15.40 11.85
N GLU A 78 -14.35 -15.03 11.63
CA GLU A 78 -14.71 -14.08 10.60
C GLU A 78 -14.49 -12.67 11.11
N LEU A 79 -13.64 -11.93 10.40
CA LEU A 79 -13.21 -10.58 10.75
C LEU A 79 -13.47 -9.64 9.59
N THR A 80 -13.59 -8.35 9.89
CA THR A 80 -13.44 -7.29 8.91
C THR A 80 -11.97 -7.08 8.55
N GLY A 81 -11.69 -6.37 7.46
CA GLY A 81 -10.31 -6.05 7.07
C GLY A 81 -9.53 -5.32 8.17
N PRO A 82 -10.07 -4.23 8.76
CA PRO A 82 -9.42 -3.53 9.88
C PRO A 82 -9.13 -4.42 11.09
N GLU A 83 -10.08 -5.26 11.50
CA GLU A 83 -9.87 -6.20 12.61
C GLU A 83 -8.77 -7.21 12.32
N TYR A 84 -8.74 -7.74 11.09
CA TYR A 84 -7.68 -8.63 10.65
C TYR A 84 -6.31 -7.93 10.65
N ALA A 85 -6.23 -6.72 10.10
CA ALA A 85 -5.02 -5.92 10.09
C ALA A 85 -4.54 -5.61 11.51
N GLN A 86 -5.46 -5.25 12.42
CA GLN A 86 -5.14 -4.88 13.79
C GLN A 86 -4.43 -6.01 14.53
N ARG A 87 -4.84 -7.26 14.33
CA ARG A 87 -4.18 -8.41 14.96
C ARG A 87 -2.71 -8.57 14.55
N PHE A 88 -2.37 -8.25 13.31
CA PHE A 88 -0.97 -8.24 12.85
C PHE A 88 -0.23 -7.00 13.34
N ILE A 89 -0.89 -5.85 13.36
CA ILE A 89 -0.30 -4.61 13.88
C ILE A 89 0.09 -4.77 15.35
N ASP A 90 -0.77 -5.39 16.16
CA ASP A 90 -0.50 -5.63 17.58
C ASP A 90 0.71 -6.55 17.75
N GLN A 91 0.79 -7.64 16.99
CA GLN A 91 1.97 -8.51 17.00
C GLN A 91 3.25 -7.76 16.60
N VAL A 92 3.22 -6.91 15.56
CA VAL A 92 4.38 -6.10 15.14
C VAL A 92 4.80 -5.13 16.26
N ARG A 93 3.85 -4.51 16.96
CA ARG A 93 4.12 -3.59 18.07
C ARG A 93 4.77 -4.25 19.29
N GLU A 94 4.58 -5.55 19.46
CA GLU A 94 5.21 -6.34 20.51
C GLU A 94 6.67 -6.72 20.19
N THR A 95 7.17 -6.35 19.00
CA THR A 95 8.53 -6.63 18.54
C THR A 95 9.40 -5.37 18.50
N ASN A 96 10.69 -5.56 18.23
CA ASN A 96 11.64 -4.48 17.93
C ASN A 96 11.82 -4.24 16.42
N ILE A 97 10.88 -4.64 15.57
CA ILE A 97 10.87 -4.34 14.15
C ILE A 97 10.85 -2.82 13.94
N ALA A 98 11.82 -2.30 13.18
CA ALA A 98 11.88 -0.88 12.88
C ALA A 98 10.79 -0.48 11.87
N LEU A 99 10.06 0.62 12.14
CA LEU A 99 8.97 1.09 11.29
C LEU A 99 9.33 2.44 10.66
N TYR A 100 9.34 2.49 9.33
CA TYR A 100 9.51 3.69 8.52
C TYR A 100 8.18 4.02 7.85
N LEU A 101 7.28 4.66 8.62
CA LEU A 101 5.96 5.09 8.15
C LEU A 101 6.04 6.42 7.40
N GLY A 102 5.11 6.69 6.49
CA GLY A 102 5.13 7.88 5.65
C GLY A 102 6.38 7.98 4.77
N SER A 103 6.96 6.84 4.43
CA SER A 103 8.23 6.73 3.71
C SER A 103 8.04 6.05 2.35
N MET A 104 8.36 6.78 1.28
CA MET A 104 8.28 6.30 -0.09
C MET A 104 9.63 5.71 -0.51
N VAL A 105 9.64 4.48 -0.99
CA VAL A 105 10.81 3.88 -1.63
C VAL A 105 10.99 4.49 -3.03
N LEU A 106 12.18 5.01 -3.29
CA LEU A 106 12.56 5.62 -4.57
C LEU A 106 13.33 4.65 -5.46
N GLY A 107 14.15 3.78 -4.87
CA GLY A 107 14.97 2.83 -5.60
C GLY A 107 15.49 1.72 -4.71
N ILE A 108 15.91 0.65 -5.35
CA ILE A 108 16.60 -0.49 -4.74
C ILE A 108 17.81 -0.77 -5.61
N ASP A 109 19.00 -0.63 -5.05
CA ASP A 109 20.26 -0.95 -5.68
C ASP A 109 20.82 -2.22 -5.06
N SER A 110 21.45 -3.07 -5.87
CA SER A 110 22.02 -4.33 -5.42
C SER A 110 23.49 -4.38 -5.84
N ASP A 111 24.37 -4.36 -4.87
CA ASP A 111 25.79 -4.52 -5.11
C ASP A 111 26.17 -6.00 -4.94
N GLU A 112 26.41 -6.66 -6.05
CA GLU A 112 27.01 -8.01 -6.06
C GLU A 112 28.48 -7.89 -5.70
N GLY A 113 28.84 -8.11 -4.42
CA GLY A 113 30.22 -8.08 -3.93
C GLY A 113 30.62 -6.93 -3.03
N ALA A 114 29.70 -6.05 -2.61
CA ALA A 114 29.98 -5.05 -1.59
C ALA A 114 29.80 -5.65 -0.18
N SER A 115 30.91 -5.74 0.57
CA SER A 115 30.85 -6.01 2.02
C SER A 115 30.14 -4.86 2.71
N ALA A 116 28.99 -5.11 3.32
CA ALA A 116 28.29 -4.09 4.11
C ALA A 116 29.16 -3.70 5.30
N SER A 117 29.63 -2.44 5.33
CA SER A 117 30.32 -1.90 6.50
C SER A 117 29.38 -1.93 7.70
N GLY A 118 29.59 -2.86 8.64
CA GLY A 118 28.80 -3.01 9.87
C GLY A 118 28.01 -4.31 10.00
N VAL A 119 28.16 -5.27 9.08
CA VAL A 119 27.66 -6.65 9.22
C VAL A 119 28.84 -7.55 9.53
N ASP A 120 28.70 -8.46 10.51
CA ASP A 120 29.75 -9.36 10.96
C ASP A 120 30.41 -10.11 9.77
N GLU A 121 31.74 -10.09 9.71
CA GLU A 121 32.59 -10.77 8.71
C GLU A 121 32.37 -12.30 8.61
N ALA A 122 31.58 -12.87 9.51
CA ALA A 122 31.27 -14.32 9.52
C ALA A 122 30.20 -14.77 8.50
N ALA A 123 29.55 -13.83 7.82
CA ALA A 123 28.49 -14.12 6.85
C ALA A 123 28.96 -13.82 5.43
N GLY A 124 29.77 -14.71 4.86
CA GLY A 124 30.26 -14.71 3.46
C GLY A 124 29.66 -13.68 2.49
N ASP A 125 30.22 -13.58 1.32
CA ASP A 125 29.96 -12.65 0.19
C ASP A 125 28.47 -12.53 -0.26
N ALA A 126 27.58 -12.20 0.69
CA ALA A 126 26.15 -12.04 0.41
C ALA A 126 25.88 -10.63 -0.16
N ALA A 127 25.23 -10.56 -1.29
CA ALA A 127 24.79 -9.32 -1.90
C ALA A 127 24.10 -8.39 -0.87
N VAL A 128 24.48 -7.12 -0.88
CA VAL A 128 23.85 -6.09 -0.04
C VAL A 128 22.96 -5.24 -0.91
N HIS A 129 21.71 -5.12 -0.49
CA HIS A 129 20.73 -4.26 -1.16
C HIS A 129 20.63 -2.94 -0.42
N THR A 130 20.67 -1.83 -1.15
CA THR A 130 20.43 -0.49 -0.64
C THR A 130 19.07 0.00 -1.07
N VAL A 131 18.19 0.25 -0.12
CA VAL A 131 16.84 0.78 -0.33
C VAL A 131 16.85 2.27 -0.01
N THR A 132 16.68 3.10 -1.02
CA THR A 132 16.61 4.57 -0.87
C THR A 132 15.17 4.99 -0.62
N LEU A 133 14.94 5.71 0.47
CA LEU A 133 13.64 6.20 0.89
C LEU A 133 13.59 7.72 0.92
N MET A 134 12.40 8.26 0.75
CA MET A 134 12.08 9.66 1.05
C MET A 134 10.92 9.73 2.03
N SER A 135 11.08 10.53 3.06
CA SER A 135 10.06 10.85 4.06
C SER A 135 9.94 12.35 4.26
N ARG A 136 9.06 12.79 5.16
CA ARG A 136 9.00 14.20 5.55
C ARG A 136 10.28 14.71 6.23
N ALA A 137 11.06 13.82 6.82
CA ALA A 137 12.34 14.16 7.47
C ALA A 137 13.53 14.23 6.48
N GLY A 138 13.30 13.92 5.20
CA GLY A 138 14.32 13.90 4.17
C GLY A 138 14.60 12.49 3.63
N MET A 139 15.75 12.35 2.98
CA MET A 139 16.21 11.09 2.38
C MET A 139 16.94 10.23 3.42
N LEU A 140 16.75 8.93 3.29
CA LEU A 140 17.34 7.91 4.14
C LEU A 140 17.67 6.68 3.28
N GLN A 141 18.72 5.97 3.63
CA GLN A 141 19.06 4.68 3.03
C GLN A 141 18.99 3.57 4.07
N LEU A 142 18.36 2.46 3.70
CA LEU A 142 18.39 1.23 4.48
C LEU A 142 19.18 0.19 3.69
N THR A 143 20.13 -0.47 4.34
CA THR A 143 20.82 -1.62 3.74
C THR A 143 20.27 -2.91 4.33
N GLY A 144 20.21 -3.95 3.50
CA GLY A 144 19.72 -5.26 3.90
C GLY A 144 20.32 -6.38 3.07
N ARG A 145 20.44 -7.57 3.67
CA ARG A 145 20.86 -8.79 2.97
C ARG A 145 19.71 -9.39 2.14
N ALA A 146 18.48 -9.03 2.48
CA ALA A 146 17.30 -9.41 1.72
C ALA A 146 16.28 -8.28 1.71
N VAL A 147 15.59 -8.14 0.57
CA VAL A 147 14.47 -7.21 0.41
C VAL A 147 13.21 -8.01 0.07
N VAL A 148 12.15 -7.79 0.84
CA VAL A 148 10.84 -8.40 0.60
C VAL A 148 9.90 -7.37 -0.01
N LEU A 149 9.45 -7.62 -1.23
CA LEU A 149 8.49 -6.77 -1.93
C LEU A 149 7.05 -7.18 -1.57
N ALA A 150 6.39 -6.40 -0.74
CA ALA A 150 5.01 -6.63 -0.27
C ALA A 150 4.09 -5.43 -0.55
N MET A 151 4.31 -4.76 -1.67
CA MET A 151 3.67 -3.49 -2.05
C MET A 151 2.21 -3.62 -2.50
N GLY A 152 1.66 -4.84 -2.51
CA GLY A 152 0.31 -5.11 -2.99
C GLY A 152 0.20 -5.00 -4.52
N CYS A 153 -1.01 -4.69 -4.98
CA CYS A 153 -1.29 -4.49 -6.39
C CYS A 153 -1.93 -3.12 -6.63
N ARG A 154 -1.97 -2.73 -7.88
CA ARG A 154 -2.60 -1.50 -8.34
C ARG A 154 -3.83 -1.84 -9.18
N GLU A 155 -4.94 -1.15 -8.92
CA GLU A 155 -6.12 -1.24 -9.75
C GLU A 155 -5.87 -0.68 -11.15
N ARG A 156 -6.45 -1.32 -12.15
CA ARG A 156 -6.43 -0.80 -13.52
C ARG A 156 -7.33 0.41 -13.62
N THR A 157 -6.77 1.49 -14.10
CA THR A 157 -7.50 2.75 -14.32
C THR A 157 -8.38 2.66 -15.56
N ARG A 158 -9.29 3.64 -15.72
CA ARG A 158 -10.12 3.77 -16.93
C ARG A 158 -9.32 3.69 -18.23
N SER A 159 -8.15 4.33 -18.27
CA SER A 159 -7.30 4.33 -19.45
C SER A 159 -6.69 2.96 -19.74
N GLU A 160 -6.32 2.22 -18.71
CA GLU A 160 -5.75 0.87 -18.84
C GLU A 160 -6.77 -0.16 -19.31
N ILE A 161 -8.05 -0.01 -18.92
CA ILE A 161 -9.15 -0.86 -19.41
C ILE A 161 -9.80 -0.30 -20.68
N LYS A 162 -9.26 0.79 -21.24
CA LYS A 162 -9.62 1.37 -22.53
C LYS A 162 -11.12 1.70 -22.68
N ILE A 163 -11.76 2.22 -21.64
CA ILE A 163 -13.14 2.69 -21.74
C ILE A 163 -13.18 3.91 -22.66
N PRO A 164 -13.94 3.88 -23.79
CA PRO A 164 -13.99 4.97 -24.76
C PRO A 164 -14.74 6.19 -24.21
N GLY A 165 -14.70 7.28 -24.97
CA GLY A 165 -15.42 8.52 -24.70
C GLY A 165 -14.59 9.60 -24.00
N SER A 166 -15.25 10.69 -23.62
CA SER A 166 -14.65 11.81 -22.92
C SER A 166 -14.12 11.37 -21.54
N ARG A 167 -13.29 12.24 -20.92
CA ARG A 167 -12.75 11.98 -19.57
C ARG A 167 -13.45 12.89 -18.54
N PRO A 168 -14.72 12.62 -18.19
CA PRO A 168 -15.41 13.41 -17.19
C PRO A 168 -14.79 13.20 -15.81
N ALA A 169 -15.00 14.16 -14.90
CA ALA A 169 -14.78 13.96 -13.48
C ALA A 169 -15.75 12.88 -12.95
N GLY A 170 -15.42 12.24 -11.84
CA GLY A 170 -16.28 11.23 -11.20
C GLY A 170 -16.08 9.80 -11.71
N VAL A 171 -15.04 9.53 -12.51
CA VAL A 171 -14.65 8.17 -12.88
C VAL A 171 -13.57 7.69 -11.91
N PHE A 172 -13.92 6.78 -11.03
CA PHE A 172 -13.06 6.24 -9.98
C PHE A 172 -12.83 4.75 -10.18
N THR A 173 -11.67 4.26 -9.74
CA THR A 173 -11.52 2.83 -9.46
C THR A 173 -12.33 2.47 -8.21
N ALA A 174 -12.75 1.22 -8.09
CA ALA A 174 -13.57 0.78 -6.95
C ALA A 174 -12.83 0.98 -5.61
N GLY A 175 -11.54 0.68 -5.55
CA GLY A 175 -10.73 0.88 -4.34
C GLY A 175 -10.53 2.35 -3.97
N LEU A 176 -10.42 3.26 -4.95
CA LEU A 176 -10.37 4.68 -4.66
C LEU A 176 -11.72 5.19 -4.11
N ALA A 177 -12.84 4.77 -4.68
CA ALA A 177 -14.16 5.10 -4.17
C ALA A 177 -14.35 4.54 -2.75
N GLN A 178 -13.88 3.31 -2.50
CA GLN A 178 -13.88 2.68 -1.18
C GLN A 178 -13.06 3.48 -0.17
N ARG A 179 -11.88 3.97 -0.56
CA ARG A 179 -11.05 4.82 0.30
C ARG A 179 -11.78 6.11 0.66
N TYR A 180 -12.36 6.81 -0.32
CA TYR A 180 -13.11 8.04 -0.04
C TYR A 180 -14.21 7.80 1.00
N ILE A 181 -14.99 6.74 0.83
CA ILE A 181 -16.10 6.45 1.74
C ILE A 181 -15.59 5.98 3.12
N ASN A 182 -14.70 4.98 3.14
CA ASN A 182 -14.41 4.22 4.36
C ASN A 182 -13.24 4.81 5.18
N ILE A 183 -12.37 5.62 4.58
CA ILE A 183 -11.22 6.23 5.27
C ILE A 183 -11.37 7.74 5.38
N GLU A 184 -11.72 8.39 4.26
CA GLU A 184 -11.77 9.86 4.21
C GLU A 184 -13.15 10.41 4.63
N ASN A 185 -14.15 9.53 4.80
CA ASN A 185 -15.54 9.88 5.13
C ASN A 185 -16.13 10.89 4.12
N LEU A 186 -15.80 10.70 2.84
CA LEU A 186 -16.25 11.53 1.73
C LEU A 186 -17.20 10.76 0.82
N LYS A 187 -18.29 11.38 0.45
CA LYS A 187 -19.24 10.84 -0.52
C LYS A 187 -18.84 11.25 -1.94
N PRO A 188 -18.36 10.31 -2.80
CA PRO A 188 -17.81 10.65 -4.12
C PRO A 188 -18.87 11.14 -5.13
N GLY A 189 -20.14 10.96 -4.82
CA GLY A 189 -21.25 11.41 -5.66
C GLY A 189 -22.60 11.04 -5.06
N SER A 190 -23.70 11.43 -5.70
CA SER A 190 -25.08 11.07 -5.30
C SER A 190 -25.68 9.93 -6.11
N ARG A 191 -25.14 9.67 -7.30
CA ARG A 191 -25.55 8.59 -8.21
C ARG A 191 -24.30 7.86 -8.71
N ALA A 192 -24.38 6.55 -8.83
CA ALA A 192 -23.28 5.71 -9.27
C ALA A 192 -23.72 4.67 -10.30
N VAL A 193 -22.84 4.41 -11.25
CA VAL A 193 -22.89 3.25 -12.14
C VAL A 193 -21.61 2.46 -11.89
N ILE A 194 -21.73 1.16 -11.73
CA ILE A 194 -20.60 0.27 -11.45
C ILE A 194 -20.33 -0.60 -12.67
N LEU A 195 -19.09 -0.60 -13.12
CA LEU A 195 -18.65 -1.42 -14.23
C LEU A 195 -17.83 -2.60 -13.71
N GLY A 196 -18.38 -3.78 -13.81
CA GLY A 196 -17.85 -5.05 -13.33
C GLY A 196 -18.57 -5.57 -12.09
N SER A 197 -18.94 -6.84 -12.11
CA SER A 197 -19.62 -7.56 -11.03
C SER A 197 -18.68 -8.51 -10.27
N GLY A 198 -17.38 -8.24 -10.28
CA GLY A 198 -16.43 -8.90 -9.38
C GLY A 198 -16.70 -8.51 -7.92
N ASP A 199 -16.05 -9.19 -6.96
CA ASP A 199 -16.31 -8.99 -5.53
C ASP A 199 -16.27 -7.53 -5.11
N ILE A 200 -15.25 -6.77 -5.55
CA ILE A 200 -15.12 -5.35 -5.19
C ILE A 200 -16.25 -4.51 -5.79
N GLY A 201 -16.68 -4.80 -7.03
CA GLY A 201 -17.81 -4.09 -7.65
C GLY A 201 -19.10 -4.30 -6.88
N LEU A 202 -19.42 -5.54 -6.50
CA LEU A 202 -20.61 -5.89 -5.72
C LEU A 202 -20.57 -5.28 -4.30
N ILE A 203 -19.43 -5.40 -3.61
CA ILE A 203 -19.25 -4.81 -2.27
C ILE A 203 -19.43 -3.29 -2.33
N MET A 204 -18.91 -2.65 -3.38
CA MET A 204 -19.06 -1.20 -3.55
C MET A 204 -20.46 -0.78 -3.95
N ALA A 205 -21.19 -1.60 -4.72
CA ALA A 205 -22.61 -1.37 -5.00
C ALA A 205 -23.39 -1.27 -3.69
N ARG A 206 -23.28 -2.31 -2.86
CA ARG A 206 -23.92 -2.34 -1.54
C ARG A 206 -23.44 -1.19 -0.65
N ARG A 207 -22.12 -0.92 -0.60
CA ARG A 207 -21.61 0.16 0.23
C ARG A 207 -22.12 1.54 -0.20
N CYS A 208 -22.13 1.82 -1.48
CA CYS A 208 -22.70 3.06 -2.02
C CYS A 208 -24.18 3.23 -1.62
N THR A 209 -24.97 2.18 -1.74
CA THR A 209 -26.39 2.20 -1.34
C THR A 209 -26.55 2.52 0.14
N LEU A 210 -25.76 1.89 1.02
CA LEU A 210 -25.78 2.14 2.46
C LEU A 210 -25.39 3.57 2.83
N GLU A 211 -24.56 4.23 2.02
CA GLU A 211 -24.17 5.63 2.19
C GLU A 211 -25.14 6.62 1.50
N GLY A 212 -26.26 6.12 1.00
CA GLY A 212 -27.26 6.94 0.33
C GLY A 212 -26.80 7.47 -1.03
N ILE A 213 -25.97 6.72 -1.74
CA ILE A 213 -25.65 6.92 -3.16
C ILE A 213 -26.61 6.02 -3.96
N SER A 214 -27.36 6.59 -4.90
CA SER A 214 -28.23 5.81 -5.78
C SER A 214 -27.39 5.01 -6.77
N VAL A 215 -27.38 3.69 -6.64
CA VAL A 215 -26.71 2.80 -7.60
C VAL A 215 -27.68 2.51 -8.73
N GLU A 216 -27.44 3.13 -9.89
CA GLU A 216 -28.30 3.01 -11.09
C GLU A 216 -28.16 1.66 -11.79
N GLY A 217 -27.04 0.97 -11.55
CA GLY A 217 -26.81 -0.37 -12.10
C GLY A 217 -25.39 -0.85 -11.93
N VAL A 218 -25.25 -2.18 -11.98
CA VAL A 218 -23.98 -2.89 -12.07
C VAL A 218 -23.92 -3.57 -13.43
N TYR A 219 -22.95 -3.21 -14.24
CA TYR A 219 -22.82 -3.70 -15.62
C TYR A 219 -21.67 -4.69 -15.72
N GLU A 220 -21.94 -5.82 -16.34
CA GLU A 220 -20.99 -6.92 -16.49
C GLU A 220 -20.84 -7.29 -17.96
N LEU A 221 -19.62 -7.64 -18.37
CA LEU A 221 -19.33 -8.12 -19.72
C LEU A 221 -19.83 -9.57 -19.93
N MET A 222 -19.73 -10.38 -18.89
CA MET A 222 -20.15 -11.78 -18.89
C MET A 222 -21.67 -11.89 -18.65
N PRO A 223 -22.32 -12.97 -19.12
CA PRO A 223 -23.75 -13.17 -18.90
C PRO A 223 -24.11 -13.62 -17.46
N TYR A 224 -23.20 -13.50 -16.53
CA TYR A 224 -23.37 -13.86 -15.13
C TYR A 224 -22.51 -12.94 -14.25
N ALA A 225 -22.90 -12.77 -12.97
CA ALA A 225 -22.10 -12.04 -11.99
C ALA A 225 -20.83 -12.82 -11.65
N ASN A 226 -19.68 -12.12 -11.68
CA ASN A 226 -18.34 -12.74 -11.58
C ASN A 226 -17.76 -12.76 -10.15
N GLY A 227 -18.49 -12.25 -9.17
CA GLY A 227 -18.09 -12.29 -7.75
C GLY A 227 -18.36 -13.63 -7.09
N LEU A 228 -17.81 -13.83 -5.90
CA LEU A 228 -18.10 -14.98 -5.05
C LEU A 228 -19.60 -15.09 -4.77
N ARG A 229 -20.14 -16.30 -4.76
CA ARG A 229 -21.59 -16.57 -4.58
C ARG A 229 -22.18 -15.85 -3.36
N ARG A 230 -21.44 -15.75 -2.25
CA ARG A 230 -21.88 -15.02 -1.05
C ARG A 230 -22.03 -13.52 -1.32
N ASN A 231 -21.13 -12.92 -2.10
CA ASN A 231 -21.18 -11.50 -2.43
C ASN A 231 -22.26 -11.20 -3.46
N VAL A 232 -22.49 -12.11 -4.42
CA VAL A 232 -23.64 -12.03 -5.33
C VAL A 232 -24.91 -11.99 -4.51
N LYS A 233 -25.12 -12.96 -3.60
CA LYS A 233 -26.30 -13.04 -2.76
C LYS A 233 -26.48 -11.79 -1.89
N ASN A 234 -25.44 -11.37 -1.17
CA ASN A 234 -25.56 -10.32 -0.16
C ASN A 234 -25.51 -8.89 -0.73
N CYS A 235 -25.09 -8.71 -1.98
CA CYS A 235 -24.87 -7.38 -2.54
C CYS A 235 -25.68 -7.10 -3.81
N LEU A 236 -26.32 -8.12 -4.39
CA LEU A 236 -27.08 -8.00 -5.62
C LEU A 236 -28.53 -8.50 -5.46
N ASP A 237 -28.75 -9.55 -4.66
CA ASP A 237 -30.07 -10.19 -4.50
C ASP A 237 -30.85 -9.62 -3.30
N ASP A 238 -30.16 -9.03 -2.28
CA ASP A 238 -30.75 -8.35 -1.13
C ASP A 238 -30.82 -6.82 -1.36
#